data_4b9cbe1a7099d27bf7589e3695ccbfdf
#
_entry.id   4b9cbe1a7099d27bf7589e3695ccbfdf
#
_cell.length_a   1.000
_cell.length_b   1.000
_cell.length_c   1.000
_cell.angle_alpha   90.00
_cell.angle_beta   90.00
_cell.angle_gamma   90.00
#
_symmetry.space_group_name_H-M   'P 1'
#
loop_
_entity.id
_entity.type
_entity.pdbx_description
1 polymer ?
#
loop_
_entity_poly.entity_id
_entity_poly.type
_entity_poly.pdbx_seq_one_letter_code
_entity_poly.pdbx_strand_id
1 'polypeptide(L)'
;MAPLRRSAGLVTMMVALLLLAPSARAAEKVDLLLVLASDVSRSVDAEKFELQRRGYGHAMSDPRVVEAIRSGTNGRIGVCFLEWSGVMSQKLVIDWTAIGDAGSARQFGDRILEAPRSFTDRTSISAAIDFAMAQLERAPFEAARRTIDVSGDGTNNSGRDVSAARDEALAKGVTINGLVILSERPLAWNPEHTNPPGGLENYYRQNVVGGPRAFVMAAQDFNAFGQALINKLIAEVAAAGTTRIVSSE
;
A
#
# COMPACT_ATOMS: atom_id res chain seq x y z
N MET A 1 2.23 -89.84 23.58
CA MET A 1 3.06 -88.64 23.79
C MET A 1 2.76 -87.67 22.64
N ALA A 2 2.00 -86.58 22.89
CA ALA A 2 1.64 -85.55 21.91
C ALA A 2 2.32 -84.29 22.31
N PRO A 3 2.92 -83.52 21.38
CA PRO A 3 3.53 -82.23 21.71
C PRO A 3 2.51 -81.08 21.70
N LEU A 4 2.57 -80.25 22.72
CA LEU A 4 1.86 -78.96 22.88
C LEU A 4 2.29 -77.96 21.79
N ARG A 5 1.34 -77.45 21.01
CA ARG A 5 1.49 -76.31 20.16
C ARG A 5 1.27 -75.04 20.99
N ARG A 6 2.31 -74.23 21.13
CA ARG A 6 2.22 -72.81 21.66
C ARG A 6 1.84 -71.90 20.53
N SER A 7 0.67 -71.30 20.59
CA SER A 7 0.24 -70.15 19.73
C SER A 7 0.76 -68.89 20.30
N ALA A 8 1.65 -68.23 19.59
CA ALA A 8 2.09 -66.86 19.85
C ALA A 8 1.07 -65.91 19.27
N GLY A 9 0.35 -65.21 20.14
CA GLY A 9 -0.54 -64.10 19.73
C GLY A 9 0.26 -62.84 19.39
N LEU A 10 0.13 -62.41 18.15
CA LEU A 10 0.70 -61.14 17.66
C LEU A 10 -0.25 -60.01 18.05
N VAL A 11 0.13 -59.21 19.03
CA VAL A 11 -0.60 -57.98 19.39
C VAL A 11 -0.15 -56.88 18.45
N THR A 12 -0.99 -56.54 17.47
CA THR A 12 -0.77 -55.40 16.55
C THR A 12 -1.15 -54.13 17.27
N MET A 13 -0.16 -53.35 17.73
CA MET A 13 -0.33 -52.06 18.32
C MET A 13 -0.51 -51.00 17.20
N MET A 14 -1.74 -50.63 16.95
CA MET A 14 -2.12 -49.60 15.98
C MET A 14 -1.82 -48.21 16.58
N VAL A 15 -0.68 -47.63 16.24
CA VAL A 15 -0.34 -46.22 16.61
C VAL A 15 -1.15 -45.30 15.73
N ALA A 16 -2.19 -44.68 16.31
CA ALA A 16 -2.96 -43.61 15.67
C ALA A 16 -2.10 -42.35 15.65
N LEU A 17 -1.49 -42.06 14.50
CA LEU A 17 -0.80 -40.80 14.23
C LEU A 17 -1.87 -39.72 14.04
N LEU A 18 -2.24 -38.98 15.09
CA LEU A 18 -3.04 -37.77 14.99
C LEU A 18 -2.23 -36.72 14.21
N LEU A 19 -2.52 -36.59 12.92
CA LEU A 19 -2.08 -35.45 12.11
C LEU A 19 -2.73 -34.20 12.69
N LEU A 20 -2.01 -33.45 13.50
CA LEU A 20 -2.33 -32.06 13.86
C LEU A 20 -2.23 -31.24 12.57
N ALA A 21 -3.36 -31.14 11.83
CA ALA A 21 -3.47 -30.15 10.76
C ALA A 21 -3.28 -28.75 11.40
N PRO A 22 -2.37 -27.91 10.88
CA PRO A 22 -2.27 -26.54 11.36
C PRO A 22 -3.64 -25.89 11.18
N SER A 23 -4.26 -25.45 12.28
CA SER A 23 -5.46 -24.63 12.23
C SER A 23 -5.14 -23.41 11.35
N ALA A 24 -5.72 -23.33 10.17
CA ALA A 24 -5.67 -22.13 9.35
C ALA A 24 -6.29 -21.01 10.20
N ARG A 25 -5.43 -20.17 10.79
CA ARG A 25 -5.89 -19.00 11.53
C ARG A 25 -6.62 -18.12 10.53
N ALA A 26 -7.89 -17.81 10.79
CA ALA A 26 -8.64 -16.87 9.96
C ALA A 26 -7.83 -15.57 9.83
N ALA A 27 -7.75 -15.06 8.61
CA ALA A 27 -7.02 -13.81 8.37
C ALA A 27 -7.62 -12.68 9.23
N GLU A 28 -6.77 -11.86 9.80
CA GLU A 28 -7.20 -10.74 10.64
C GLU A 28 -7.96 -9.73 9.77
N LYS A 29 -9.12 -9.28 10.25
CA LYS A 29 -9.96 -8.30 9.53
C LYS A 29 -9.50 -6.89 9.81
N VAL A 30 -9.36 -6.12 8.74
CA VAL A 30 -9.02 -4.70 8.75
C VAL A 30 -10.00 -3.90 7.91
N ASP A 31 -10.08 -2.58 8.12
CA ASP A 31 -11.04 -1.72 7.39
C ASP A 31 -10.57 -1.40 5.96
N LEU A 32 -9.24 -1.43 5.75
CA LEU A 32 -8.60 -1.08 4.50
C LEU A 32 -7.27 -1.84 4.36
N LEU A 33 -7.00 -2.36 3.17
CA LEU A 33 -5.63 -2.68 2.72
C LEU A 33 -5.09 -1.49 1.94
N LEU A 34 -4.01 -0.90 2.41
CA LEU A 34 -3.40 0.29 1.83
C LEU A 34 -1.95 0.01 1.42
N VAL A 35 -1.66 0.16 0.14
CA VAL A 35 -0.29 0.16 -0.38
C VAL A 35 0.15 1.60 -0.57
N LEU A 36 1.12 2.06 0.20
CA LEU A 36 1.78 3.36 0.00
C LEU A 36 2.92 3.17 -1.00
N ALA A 37 2.76 3.69 -2.21
CA ALA A 37 3.72 3.57 -3.30
C ALA A 37 4.42 4.90 -3.55
N SER A 38 5.66 5.02 -3.06
CA SER A 38 6.45 6.24 -3.04
C SER A 38 7.43 6.29 -4.22
N ASP A 39 7.32 7.31 -5.05
CA ASP A 39 8.26 7.60 -6.14
C ASP A 39 9.64 7.99 -5.59
N VAL A 40 10.65 7.29 -6.04
CA VAL A 40 12.07 7.62 -5.79
C VAL A 40 12.85 7.74 -7.09
N SER A 41 12.15 8.10 -8.19
CA SER A 41 12.76 8.28 -9.51
C SER A 41 13.75 9.45 -9.52
N ARG A 42 14.41 9.63 -10.66
CA ARG A 42 15.54 10.58 -10.80
C ARG A 42 15.16 12.05 -10.60
N SER A 43 13.88 12.42 -10.77
CA SER A 43 13.35 13.77 -10.50
C SER A 43 13.33 14.10 -8.99
N VAL A 44 13.27 13.07 -8.15
CA VAL A 44 13.36 13.18 -6.69
C VAL A 44 14.84 13.18 -6.30
N ASP A 45 15.45 14.34 -6.09
CA ASP A 45 16.82 14.47 -5.59
C ASP A 45 16.95 14.09 -4.11
N ALA A 46 18.13 14.24 -3.52
CA ALA A 46 18.37 13.83 -2.13
C ALA A 46 17.56 14.66 -1.13
N GLU A 47 17.41 15.98 -1.34
CA GLU A 47 16.66 16.85 -0.46
C GLU A 47 15.16 16.53 -0.51
N LYS A 48 14.62 16.35 -1.71
CA LYS A 48 13.23 15.96 -1.93
C LYS A 48 12.93 14.59 -1.31
N PHE A 49 13.84 13.63 -1.45
CA PHE A 49 13.73 12.32 -0.83
C PHE A 49 13.62 12.41 0.69
N GLU A 50 14.47 13.22 1.34
CA GLU A 50 14.43 13.44 2.79
C GLU A 50 13.11 14.12 3.24
N LEU A 51 12.61 15.10 2.48
CA LEU A 51 11.33 15.75 2.74
C LEU A 51 10.17 14.75 2.63
N GLN A 52 10.18 13.91 1.59
CA GLN A 52 9.18 12.88 1.37
C GLN A 52 9.18 11.85 2.51
N ARG A 53 10.37 11.36 2.91
CA ARG A 53 10.53 10.42 4.02
C ARG A 53 9.97 10.97 5.33
N ARG A 54 10.36 12.21 5.68
CA ARG A 54 9.83 12.89 6.86
C ARG A 54 8.32 13.07 6.77
N GLY A 55 7.81 13.42 5.59
CA GLY A 55 6.38 13.54 5.35
C GLY A 55 5.63 12.25 5.66
N TYR A 56 6.09 11.10 5.14
CA TYR A 56 5.48 9.80 5.43
C TYR A 56 5.57 9.42 6.90
N GLY A 57 6.75 9.53 7.51
CA GLY A 57 6.95 9.18 8.92
C GLY A 57 6.07 10.00 9.87
N HIS A 58 5.99 11.31 9.65
CA HIS A 58 5.14 12.20 10.43
C HIS A 58 3.64 11.95 10.18
N ALA A 59 3.25 11.78 8.92
CA ALA A 59 1.83 11.57 8.57
C ALA A 59 1.29 10.28 9.19
N MET A 60 2.04 9.19 9.16
CA MET A 60 1.63 7.93 9.79
C MET A 60 1.48 8.05 11.30
N SER A 61 2.26 8.91 11.94
CA SER A 61 2.24 9.14 13.40
C SER A 61 1.29 10.26 13.83
N ASP A 62 0.64 10.96 12.89
CA ASP A 62 -0.25 12.09 13.20
C ASP A 62 -1.48 11.61 13.96
N PRO A 63 -1.82 12.23 15.12
CA PRO A 63 -2.97 11.83 15.92
C PRO A 63 -4.29 11.83 15.17
N ARG A 64 -4.47 12.71 14.18
CA ARG A 64 -5.68 12.79 13.35
C ARG A 64 -5.81 11.58 12.43
N VAL A 65 -4.69 11.10 11.88
CA VAL A 65 -4.65 9.88 11.06
C VAL A 65 -4.94 8.66 11.93
N VAL A 66 -4.33 8.56 13.10
CA VAL A 66 -4.59 7.47 14.06
C VAL A 66 -6.05 7.44 14.50
N GLU A 67 -6.64 8.60 14.79
CA GLU A 67 -8.05 8.70 15.16
C GLU A 67 -8.98 8.30 14.00
N ALA A 68 -8.67 8.72 12.77
CA ALA A 68 -9.40 8.28 11.58
C ALA A 68 -9.35 6.75 11.42
N ILE A 69 -8.19 6.12 11.63
CA ILE A 69 -8.04 4.66 11.59
C ILE A 69 -8.91 4.00 12.65
N ARG A 70 -8.87 4.49 13.89
CA ARG A 70 -9.62 3.92 15.02
C ARG A 70 -11.13 4.08 14.90
N SER A 71 -11.59 5.08 14.15
CA SER A 71 -13.02 5.32 13.91
C SER A 71 -13.66 4.30 12.95
N GLY A 72 -12.88 3.46 12.28
CA GLY A 72 -13.35 2.39 11.40
C GLY A 72 -14.04 1.25 12.18
N THR A 73 -14.72 0.37 11.47
CA THR A 73 -15.47 -0.76 12.05
C THR A 73 -14.57 -1.74 12.79
N ASN A 74 -13.39 -2.04 12.23
CA ASN A 74 -12.38 -2.90 12.84
C ASN A 74 -11.36 -2.09 13.65
N GLY A 75 -11.37 -0.77 13.52
CA GLY A 75 -10.46 0.15 14.18
C GLY A 75 -8.99 -0.02 13.79
N ARG A 76 -8.72 -0.59 12.62
CA ARG A 76 -7.37 -0.85 12.12
C ARG A 76 -7.32 -0.97 10.60
N ILE A 77 -6.14 -0.69 10.04
CA ILE A 77 -5.82 -0.90 8.62
C ILE A 77 -4.62 -1.82 8.48
N GLY A 78 -4.55 -2.56 7.37
CA GLY A 78 -3.32 -3.21 6.92
C GLY A 78 -2.60 -2.28 5.95
N VAL A 79 -1.35 -1.95 6.21
CA VAL A 79 -0.57 -1.05 5.36
C VAL A 79 0.79 -1.64 5.05
N CYS A 80 1.27 -1.44 3.83
CA CYS A 80 2.66 -1.68 3.45
C CYS A 80 3.23 -0.46 2.74
N PHE A 81 4.55 -0.34 2.73
CA PHE A 81 5.25 0.77 2.08
C PHE A 81 6.23 0.24 1.05
N LEU A 82 6.12 0.70 -0.17
CA LEU A 82 7.03 0.39 -1.25
C LEU A 82 7.63 1.64 -1.89
N GLU A 83 8.84 1.49 -2.39
CA GLU A 83 9.50 2.46 -3.26
C GLU A 83 9.51 1.96 -4.69
N TRP A 84 9.37 2.89 -5.62
CA TRP A 84 9.40 2.59 -7.04
C TRP A 84 10.10 3.67 -7.87
N SER A 85 10.64 3.27 -9.01
CA SER A 85 11.17 4.18 -10.03
C SER A 85 11.01 3.57 -11.44
N GLY A 86 12.04 3.03 -12.07
CA GLY A 86 11.99 2.40 -13.39
C GLY A 86 11.24 1.07 -13.44
N VAL A 87 11.17 0.46 -14.64
CA VAL A 87 10.39 -0.77 -14.90
C VAL A 87 10.78 -1.95 -14.01
N MET A 88 12.08 -2.07 -13.65
CA MET A 88 12.60 -3.16 -12.81
C MET A 88 13.00 -2.68 -11.42
N SER A 89 12.52 -1.51 -11.02
CA SER A 89 12.97 -0.83 -9.80
C SER A 89 11.81 -0.62 -8.83
N GLN A 90 11.28 -1.71 -8.28
CA GLN A 90 10.28 -1.71 -7.22
C GLN A 90 10.79 -2.52 -6.04
N LYS A 91 10.56 -2.03 -4.82
CA LYS A 91 10.95 -2.71 -3.59
C LYS A 91 9.89 -2.53 -2.52
N LEU A 92 9.48 -3.63 -1.91
CA LEU A 92 8.75 -3.57 -0.66
C LEU A 92 9.73 -3.21 0.46
N VAL A 93 9.62 -1.99 0.97
CA VAL A 93 10.49 -1.46 2.02
C VAL A 93 10.00 -1.89 3.39
N ILE A 94 8.68 -1.81 3.61
CA ILE A 94 8.04 -2.27 4.83
C ILE A 94 6.88 -3.20 4.45
N ASP A 95 6.97 -4.43 4.91
CA ASP A 95 5.93 -5.43 4.67
C ASP A 95 4.65 -5.11 5.46
N TRP A 96 3.58 -5.78 5.10
CA TRP A 96 2.26 -5.62 5.67
C TRP A 96 2.28 -5.54 7.19
N THR A 97 1.73 -4.48 7.71
CA THR A 97 1.67 -4.17 9.14
C THR A 97 0.26 -3.71 9.48
N ALA A 98 -0.33 -4.28 10.54
CA ALA A 98 -1.59 -3.80 11.08
C ALA A 98 -1.34 -2.54 11.91
N ILE A 99 -2.08 -1.47 11.62
CA ILE A 99 -2.05 -0.22 12.37
C ILE A 99 -3.44 0.03 12.95
N GLY A 100 -3.53 0.14 14.29
CA GLY A 100 -4.77 0.39 15.01
C GLY A 100 -4.60 1.30 16.23
N ASP A 101 -3.38 1.74 16.50
CA ASP A 101 -3.07 2.62 17.64
C ASP A 101 -1.84 3.50 17.37
N ALA A 102 -1.58 4.44 18.28
CA ALA A 102 -0.45 5.37 18.15
C ALA A 102 0.92 4.66 18.23
N GLY A 103 1.02 3.52 18.90
CA GLY A 103 2.27 2.76 19.01
C GLY A 103 2.64 2.10 17.70
N SER A 104 1.71 1.35 17.10
CA SER A 104 1.88 0.69 15.79
C SER A 104 2.09 1.72 14.67
N ALA A 105 1.37 2.83 14.70
CA ALA A 105 1.50 3.94 13.75
C ALA A 105 2.90 4.58 13.81
N ARG A 106 3.39 4.88 15.02
CA ARG A 106 4.73 5.42 15.23
C ARG A 106 5.82 4.46 14.76
N GLN A 107 5.74 3.20 15.18
CA GLN A 107 6.71 2.19 14.77
C GLN A 107 6.79 2.03 13.25
N PHE A 108 5.66 2.11 12.54
CA PHE A 108 5.64 2.09 11.09
C PHE A 108 6.30 3.34 10.50
N GLY A 109 5.99 4.53 11.04
CA GLY A 109 6.60 5.81 10.64
C GLY A 109 8.11 5.82 10.86
N ASP A 110 8.60 5.36 12.01
CA ASP A 110 10.04 5.28 12.32
C ASP A 110 10.78 4.37 11.33
N ARG A 111 10.20 3.22 10.98
CA ARG A 111 10.78 2.33 9.95
C ARG A 111 10.87 2.97 8.57
N ILE A 112 9.91 3.85 8.21
CA ILE A 112 9.99 4.63 6.97
C ILE A 112 11.17 5.60 7.05
N LEU A 113 11.34 6.32 8.16
CA LEU A 113 12.41 7.29 8.36
C LEU A 113 13.81 6.65 8.28
N GLU A 114 13.97 5.45 8.82
CA GLU A 114 15.25 4.74 8.90
C GLU A 114 15.63 4.03 7.58
N ALA A 115 14.68 3.79 6.69
CA ALA A 115 14.94 3.00 5.50
C ALA A 115 15.77 3.79 4.47
N PRO A 116 16.87 3.22 3.95
CA PRO A 116 17.65 3.87 2.89
C PRO A 116 16.86 3.91 1.58
N ARG A 117 17.18 4.87 0.72
CA ARG A 117 16.66 4.96 -0.64
C ARG A 117 17.01 3.71 -1.44
N SER A 118 16.03 3.14 -2.14
CA SER A 118 16.22 1.88 -2.87
C SER A 118 16.76 2.07 -4.29
N PHE A 119 16.32 3.12 -5.00
CA PHE A 119 16.60 3.29 -6.43
C PHE A 119 16.79 4.74 -6.85
N THR A 120 17.29 4.91 -8.09
CA THR A 120 17.34 6.19 -8.80
C THR A 120 17.28 5.88 -10.29
N ASP A 121 16.09 5.80 -10.90
CA ASP A 121 15.91 5.43 -12.29
C ASP A 121 14.81 6.31 -12.94
N ARG A 122 14.28 5.89 -14.09
CA ARG A 122 13.13 6.50 -14.76
C ARG A 122 11.87 6.40 -13.90
N THR A 123 10.75 6.82 -14.45
CA THR A 123 9.45 6.83 -13.76
C THR A 123 8.51 5.86 -14.46
N SER A 124 8.23 4.72 -13.81
CA SER A 124 7.29 3.70 -14.27
C SER A 124 6.13 3.54 -13.29
N ILE A 125 5.13 4.40 -13.40
CA ILE A 125 3.90 4.31 -12.58
C ILE A 125 3.19 2.98 -12.88
N SER A 126 3.19 2.54 -14.14
CA SER A 126 2.59 1.24 -14.51
C SER A 126 3.21 0.07 -13.76
N ALA A 127 4.54 0.01 -13.68
CA ALA A 127 5.24 -1.06 -12.94
C ALA A 127 5.04 -0.94 -11.42
N ALA A 128 4.88 0.29 -10.90
CA ALA A 128 4.52 0.50 -9.49
C ALA A 128 3.12 -0.06 -9.18
N ILE A 129 2.14 0.18 -10.06
CA ILE A 129 0.78 -0.38 -9.93
C ILE A 129 0.83 -1.91 -9.99
N ASP A 130 1.53 -2.49 -10.98
CA ASP A 130 1.65 -3.95 -11.11
C ASP A 130 2.28 -4.59 -9.88
N PHE A 131 3.34 -3.99 -9.34
CA PHE A 131 3.99 -4.48 -8.13
C PHE A 131 3.10 -4.32 -6.89
N ALA A 132 2.37 -3.20 -6.76
CA ALA A 132 1.42 -2.98 -5.68
C ALA A 132 0.26 -3.98 -5.72
N MET A 133 -0.24 -4.33 -6.91
CA MET A 133 -1.25 -5.37 -7.09
C MET A 133 -0.76 -6.73 -6.57
N ALA A 134 0.47 -7.11 -6.87
CA ALA A 134 1.07 -8.34 -6.35
C ALA A 134 1.20 -8.31 -4.80
N GLN A 135 1.44 -7.13 -4.20
CA GLN A 135 1.42 -7.01 -2.74
C GLN A 135 0.01 -7.19 -2.17
N LEU A 136 -1.02 -6.60 -2.79
CA LEU A 136 -2.41 -6.77 -2.35
C LEU A 136 -2.88 -8.24 -2.41
N GLU A 137 -2.43 -8.99 -3.42
CA GLU A 137 -2.78 -10.42 -3.57
C GLU A 137 -2.19 -11.31 -2.45
N ARG A 138 -1.05 -10.92 -1.87
CA ARG A 138 -0.38 -11.65 -0.79
C ARG A 138 -0.62 -11.08 0.61
N ALA A 139 -1.50 -10.09 0.75
CA ALA A 139 -1.77 -9.47 2.04
C ALA A 139 -2.26 -10.50 3.06
N PRO A 140 -1.72 -10.52 4.31
CA PRO A 140 -2.12 -11.48 5.34
C PRO A 140 -3.43 -11.09 6.05
N PHE A 141 -4.08 -10.01 5.62
CA PHE A 141 -5.29 -9.46 6.20
C PHE A 141 -6.47 -9.57 5.23
N GLU A 142 -7.69 -9.55 5.76
CA GLU A 142 -8.93 -9.42 5.00
C GLU A 142 -9.50 -8.01 5.11
N ALA A 143 -9.81 -7.40 3.97
CA ALA A 143 -10.53 -6.13 3.92
C ALA A 143 -11.48 -6.07 2.71
N ALA A 144 -12.61 -5.41 2.89
CA ALA A 144 -13.52 -5.11 1.78
C ALA A 144 -12.96 -4.03 0.84
N ARG A 145 -12.07 -3.18 1.33
CA ARG A 145 -11.44 -2.08 0.58
C ARG A 145 -9.97 -2.33 0.38
N ARG A 146 -9.53 -2.13 -0.86
CA ARG A 146 -8.13 -2.27 -1.27
C ARG A 146 -7.74 -1.03 -2.05
N THR A 147 -6.72 -0.32 -1.59
CA THR A 147 -6.29 0.95 -2.18
C THR A 147 -4.79 0.94 -2.44
N ILE A 148 -4.41 1.45 -3.59
CA ILE A 148 -3.03 1.83 -3.92
C ILE A 148 -2.95 3.35 -3.89
N ASP A 149 -2.10 3.89 -3.05
CA ASP A 149 -1.75 5.31 -2.98
C ASP A 149 -0.46 5.55 -3.74
N VAL A 150 -0.56 6.16 -4.93
CA VAL A 150 0.59 6.47 -5.78
C VAL A 150 1.01 7.91 -5.55
N SER A 151 2.20 8.13 -4.99
CA SER A 151 2.79 9.46 -4.90
C SER A 151 3.96 9.62 -5.88
N GLY A 152 4.02 10.77 -6.55
CA GLY A 152 5.11 11.08 -7.49
C GLY A 152 5.08 12.51 -7.99
N ASP A 153 6.20 12.93 -8.64
CA ASP A 153 6.41 14.28 -9.16
C ASP A 153 6.50 14.32 -10.71
N GLY A 154 6.08 13.23 -11.38
CA GLY A 154 6.19 13.14 -12.83
C GLY A 154 5.22 12.19 -13.52
N THR A 155 5.23 12.24 -14.86
CA THR A 155 4.43 11.35 -15.72
C THR A 155 5.08 9.97 -15.86
N ASN A 156 4.29 8.96 -16.27
CA ASN A 156 4.83 7.66 -16.67
C ASN A 156 5.70 7.81 -17.91
N ASN A 157 7.01 7.60 -17.80
CA ASN A 157 7.95 7.75 -18.91
C ASN A 157 8.72 6.47 -19.25
N SER A 158 8.36 5.36 -18.64
CA SER A 158 8.91 4.03 -18.92
C SER A 158 7.89 2.93 -18.56
N GLY A 159 8.07 1.76 -19.13
CA GLY A 159 7.16 0.64 -18.94
C GLY A 159 5.97 0.65 -19.91
N ARG A 160 4.93 -0.09 -19.56
CA ARG A 160 3.71 -0.19 -20.32
C ARG A 160 2.80 1.03 -20.15
N ASP A 161 1.74 1.08 -20.92
CA ASP A 161 0.71 2.11 -20.75
C ASP A 161 0.14 2.10 -19.32
N VAL A 162 0.12 3.28 -18.70
CA VAL A 162 -0.30 3.41 -17.29
C VAL A 162 -1.81 3.24 -17.14
N SER A 163 -2.59 3.68 -18.15
CA SER A 163 -4.05 3.52 -18.11
C SER A 163 -4.43 2.05 -18.19
N ALA A 164 -3.70 1.23 -18.95
CA ALA A 164 -3.91 -0.20 -18.98
C ALA A 164 -3.63 -0.85 -17.62
N ALA A 165 -2.52 -0.46 -16.93
CA ALA A 165 -2.21 -0.97 -15.59
C ALA A 165 -3.28 -0.56 -14.57
N ARG A 166 -3.74 0.70 -14.63
CA ARG A 166 -4.86 1.19 -13.82
C ARG A 166 -6.12 0.35 -14.05
N ASP A 167 -6.55 0.21 -15.32
CA ASP A 167 -7.82 -0.44 -15.64
C ASP A 167 -7.84 -1.90 -15.23
N GLU A 168 -6.72 -2.62 -15.32
CA GLU A 168 -6.56 -3.97 -14.79
C GLU A 168 -6.71 -4.03 -13.25
N ALA A 169 -6.17 -3.05 -12.52
CA ALA A 169 -6.33 -2.95 -11.07
C ALA A 169 -7.80 -2.66 -10.69
N LEU A 170 -8.45 -1.75 -11.41
CA LEU A 170 -9.87 -1.43 -11.22
C LEU A 170 -10.77 -2.64 -11.48
N ALA A 171 -10.50 -3.42 -12.52
CA ALA A 171 -11.25 -4.65 -12.83
C ALA A 171 -11.17 -5.68 -11.69
N LYS A 172 -10.11 -5.65 -10.87
CA LYS A 172 -9.95 -6.47 -9.66
C LYS A 172 -10.53 -5.80 -8.40
N GLY A 173 -11.26 -4.69 -8.52
CA GLY A 173 -11.90 -3.98 -7.42
C GLY A 173 -10.92 -3.21 -6.52
N VAL A 174 -9.77 -2.80 -7.05
CA VAL A 174 -8.81 -1.95 -6.33
C VAL A 174 -9.07 -0.50 -6.69
N THR A 175 -8.99 0.39 -5.72
CA THR A 175 -9.01 1.84 -5.93
C THR A 175 -7.57 2.35 -6.01
N ILE A 176 -7.31 3.26 -6.95
CA ILE A 176 -6.01 3.94 -7.03
C ILE A 176 -6.22 5.42 -6.77
N ASN A 177 -5.56 5.94 -5.73
CA ASN A 177 -5.50 7.37 -5.43
C ASN A 177 -4.14 7.93 -5.80
N GLY A 178 -4.06 9.24 -6.02
CA GLY A 178 -2.84 9.94 -6.37
C GLY A 178 -2.48 11.05 -5.38
N LEU A 179 -1.19 11.15 -5.03
CA LEU A 179 -0.62 12.35 -4.41
C LEU A 179 0.45 12.91 -5.34
N VAL A 180 0.12 13.95 -6.07
CA VAL A 180 1.07 14.59 -6.97
C VAL A 180 1.87 15.66 -6.23
N ILE A 181 3.17 15.69 -6.46
CA ILE A 181 4.05 16.71 -5.89
C ILE A 181 4.40 17.66 -7.03
N LEU A 182 3.89 18.88 -6.94
CA LEU A 182 4.10 19.88 -7.97
C LEU A 182 5.51 20.47 -7.88
N SER A 183 6.01 20.95 -8.97
CA SER A 183 7.29 21.65 -9.04
C SER A 183 7.10 23.01 -9.68
N GLU A 184 7.54 24.08 -8.97
CA GLU A 184 7.56 25.43 -9.54
C GLU A 184 8.50 25.54 -10.75
N ARG A 185 9.51 24.68 -10.80
CA ARG A 185 10.50 24.66 -11.87
C ARG A 185 10.46 23.32 -12.59
N PRO A 186 10.05 23.31 -13.87
CA PRO A 186 10.14 22.11 -14.69
C PRO A 186 11.57 21.59 -14.76
N LEU A 187 11.72 20.26 -14.88
CA LEU A 187 13.02 19.65 -15.10
C LEU A 187 13.65 20.17 -16.39
N ALA A 188 14.83 20.76 -16.31
CA ALA A 188 15.49 21.38 -17.45
C ALA A 188 15.72 20.42 -18.65
N TRP A 189 15.94 19.15 -18.36
CA TRP A 189 16.20 18.10 -19.37
C TRP A 189 14.92 17.37 -19.84
N ASN A 190 13.81 17.51 -19.15
CA ASN A 190 12.51 16.93 -19.52
C ASN A 190 11.36 17.70 -18.85
N PRO A 191 11.05 18.91 -19.30
CA PRO A 191 10.06 19.78 -18.64
C PRO A 191 8.65 19.19 -18.63
N GLU A 192 8.23 18.48 -19.68
CA GLU A 192 6.90 17.87 -19.76
C GLU A 192 6.71 16.70 -18.79
N HIS A 193 7.78 16.16 -18.27
CA HIS A 193 7.70 15.08 -17.28
C HIS A 193 7.07 15.56 -15.97
N THR A 194 7.49 16.71 -15.46
CA THR A 194 6.97 17.29 -14.22
C THR A 194 5.83 18.28 -14.46
N ASN A 195 5.80 18.91 -15.64
CA ASN A 195 4.77 19.88 -16.04
C ASN A 195 4.17 19.50 -17.40
N PRO A 196 3.42 18.39 -17.50
CA PRO A 196 2.79 18.00 -18.75
C PRO A 196 1.70 18.98 -19.18
N PRO A 197 1.30 19.01 -20.44
CA PRO A 197 0.15 19.79 -20.92
C PRO A 197 -1.10 19.53 -20.05
N GLY A 198 -1.70 20.59 -19.56
CA GLY A 198 -2.83 20.53 -18.63
C GLY A 198 -2.46 20.28 -17.16
N GLY A 199 -1.17 20.13 -16.84
CA GLY A 199 -0.63 19.96 -15.48
C GLY A 199 -0.62 18.52 -14.98
N LEU A 200 0.26 18.27 -14.02
CA LEU A 200 0.51 16.92 -13.47
C LEU A 200 -0.72 16.35 -12.75
N GLU A 201 -1.46 17.18 -12.02
CA GLU A 201 -2.69 16.74 -11.34
C GLU A 201 -3.72 16.21 -12.35
N ASN A 202 -3.91 16.92 -13.47
CA ASN A 202 -4.82 16.48 -14.52
C ASN A 202 -4.33 15.19 -15.20
N TYR A 203 -3.01 15.07 -15.42
CA TYR A 203 -2.43 13.83 -15.95
C TYR A 203 -2.74 12.63 -15.02
N TYR A 204 -2.56 12.77 -13.71
CA TYR A 204 -2.88 11.70 -12.76
C TYR A 204 -4.38 11.40 -12.75
N ARG A 205 -5.23 12.41 -12.80
CA ARG A 205 -6.69 12.24 -12.83
C ARG A 205 -7.15 11.46 -14.05
N GLN A 206 -6.54 11.69 -15.21
CA GLN A 206 -6.92 11.04 -16.46
C GLN A 206 -6.31 9.66 -16.64
N ASN A 207 -5.07 9.44 -16.19
CA ASN A 207 -4.30 8.26 -16.57
C ASN A 207 -3.99 7.30 -15.43
N VAL A 208 -3.91 7.78 -14.17
CA VAL A 208 -3.40 6.99 -13.03
C VAL A 208 -4.50 6.61 -12.06
N VAL A 209 -5.35 7.57 -11.70
CA VAL A 209 -6.35 7.42 -10.63
C VAL A 209 -7.61 6.80 -11.16
N GLY A 210 -8.26 5.97 -10.33
CA GLY A 210 -9.55 5.36 -10.69
C GLY A 210 -10.11 4.47 -9.58
N GLY A 211 -11.35 4.03 -9.80
CA GLY A 211 -12.09 3.21 -8.84
C GLY A 211 -13.07 4.03 -7.98
N PRO A 212 -13.83 3.35 -7.10
CA PRO A 212 -14.84 4.01 -6.27
C PRO A 212 -14.23 5.06 -5.34
N ARG A 213 -14.71 6.31 -5.43
CA ARG A 213 -14.25 7.46 -4.61
C ARG A 213 -12.77 7.79 -4.79
N ALA A 214 -12.18 7.40 -5.90
CA ALA A 214 -10.80 7.73 -6.21
C ALA A 214 -10.61 9.24 -6.35
N PHE A 215 -9.48 9.75 -5.91
CA PHE A 215 -9.16 11.16 -5.96
C PHE A 215 -7.67 11.42 -6.17
N VAL A 216 -7.37 12.62 -6.65
CA VAL A 216 -6.01 13.17 -6.70
C VAL A 216 -5.92 14.29 -5.70
N MET A 217 -4.84 14.33 -4.94
CA MET A 217 -4.47 15.46 -4.10
C MET A 217 -3.12 16.01 -4.56
N ALA A 218 -2.95 17.31 -4.53
CA ALA A 218 -1.70 17.96 -4.90
C ALA A 218 -1.00 18.54 -3.67
N ALA A 219 0.29 18.26 -3.53
CA ALA A 219 1.20 19.05 -2.71
C ALA A 219 1.85 20.11 -3.59
N GLN A 220 1.87 21.38 -3.15
CA GLN A 220 2.39 22.48 -3.95
C GLN A 220 3.90 22.36 -4.22
N ASP A 221 4.59 21.72 -3.28
CA ASP A 221 6.01 21.37 -3.35
C ASP A 221 6.31 20.22 -2.36
N PHE A 222 7.57 19.83 -2.28
CA PHE A 222 8.00 18.81 -1.32
C PHE A 222 7.91 19.26 0.15
N ASN A 223 7.92 20.56 0.45
CA ASN A 223 7.73 21.05 1.82
C ASN A 223 6.27 20.88 2.27
N ALA A 224 5.31 21.04 1.36
CA ALA A 224 3.89 20.84 1.62
C ALA A 224 3.47 19.36 1.64
N PHE A 225 4.35 18.45 1.20
CA PHE A 225 4.04 17.01 1.04
C PHE A 225 3.48 16.38 2.31
N GLY A 226 4.12 16.60 3.46
CA GLY A 226 3.71 15.98 4.73
C GLY A 226 2.27 16.34 5.12
N GLN A 227 1.90 17.62 5.00
CA GLN A 227 0.53 18.06 5.32
C GLN A 227 -0.49 17.54 4.30
N ALA A 228 -0.14 17.53 3.02
CA ALA A 228 -0.99 16.96 1.98
C ALA A 228 -1.23 15.46 2.22
N LEU A 229 -0.18 14.72 2.59
CA LEU A 229 -0.28 13.30 2.91
C LEU A 229 -1.17 13.02 4.13
N ILE A 230 -1.06 13.83 5.20
CA ILE A 230 -1.95 13.71 6.36
C ILE A 230 -3.41 13.85 5.92
N ASN A 231 -3.73 14.90 5.18
CA ASN A 231 -5.08 15.15 4.70
C ASN A 231 -5.59 14.01 3.81
N LYS A 232 -4.70 13.50 2.96
CA LYS A 232 -4.99 12.39 2.06
C LYS A 232 -5.27 11.09 2.83
N LEU A 233 -4.42 10.71 3.79
CA LEU A 233 -4.61 9.51 4.61
C LEU A 233 -5.92 9.58 5.41
N ILE A 234 -6.26 10.73 5.99
CA ILE A 234 -7.54 10.91 6.66
C ILE A 234 -8.70 10.67 5.70
N ALA A 235 -8.66 11.23 4.48
CA ALA A 235 -9.71 11.05 3.49
C ALA A 235 -9.84 9.59 3.03
N GLU A 236 -8.72 8.87 2.84
CA GLU A 236 -8.70 7.46 2.45
C GLU A 236 -9.29 6.55 3.52
N VAL A 237 -8.93 6.80 4.78
CA VAL A 237 -9.40 6.00 5.91
C VAL A 237 -10.86 6.32 6.23
N ALA A 238 -11.25 7.61 6.30
CA ALA A 238 -12.61 8.05 6.63
C ALA A 238 -13.67 7.55 5.63
N ALA A 239 -13.31 7.37 4.35
CA ALA A 239 -14.19 6.75 3.37
C ALA A 239 -14.63 5.31 3.77
N ALA A 240 -14.05 4.71 4.82
CA ALA A 240 -14.44 3.43 5.39
C ALA A 240 -15.68 3.51 6.32
N GLY A 241 -15.92 4.67 6.91
CA GLY A 241 -16.92 4.83 8.00
C GLY A 241 -18.36 5.08 7.57
N THR A 242 -18.68 5.27 6.30
CA THR A 242 -19.99 5.76 5.85
C THR A 242 -20.93 4.64 5.37
N THR A 243 -21.05 3.54 6.11
CA THR A 243 -22.18 2.59 5.92
C THR A 243 -22.84 2.31 7.26
N ARG A 244 -23.22 3.34 8.02
CA ARG A 244 -24.34 3.24 8.93
C ARG A 244 -25.60 3.62 8.15
N ILE A 245 -26.25 2.62 7.58
CA ILE A 245 -27.66 2.74 7.23
C ILE A 245 -28.38 2.90 8.55
N VAL A 246 -28.84 4.11 8.85
CA VAL A 246 -29.86 4.34 9.87
C VAL A 246 -31.16 3.84 9.24
N SER A 247 -31.50 2.59 9.52
CA SER A 247 -32.89 2.13 9.37
C SER A 247 -33.66 2.81 10.48
N SER A 248 -34.34 3.90 10.15
CA SER A 248 -35.43 4.45 10.96
C SER A 248 -36.65 3.55 10.79
N GLU A 249 -37.03 2.91 11.87
CA GLU A 249 -38.39 2.43 12.07
C GLU A 249 -39.40 3.60 12.10
#